data_89c3d5b7231da1fdfb87ce1b3b309381
#
_entry.id   89c3d5b7231da1fdfb87ce1b3b309381
#
_cell.length_a   1.000
_cell.length_b   1.000
_cell.length_c   1.000
_cell.angle_alpha   90.00
_cell.angle_beta   90.00
_cell.angle_gamma   90.00
#
_symmetry.space_group_name_H-M   'P 1'
#
loop_
_entity.id
_entity.type
_entity.pdbx_description
1 polymer ?
#
loop_
_entity_poly.entity_id
_entity_poly.type
_entity_poly.pdbx_seq_one_letter_code
_entity_poly.pdbx_strand_id
1 'polypeptide(L)'
;MNIPTILRSSLAALCVLVTGACASTDTGTSATGSGASSAPPAATKITYLTSFNVFGRDSYAYVALEKGYFRDAGFDVTIRPGSGTADSLKLIASGQADFGITDLTGSIVTLAAQKLPVTGVAAIQQRSLTAVIALEDSGITVPKDLEGKKIADPAGSAVKLVFPAYAKAAGIDPAKVTFVPAPPPSLPQLLASGKVDAIGQFVVGRPTIEQAAQGRKAVVLPYSDHVKEMYGNILTTTAKLAAEKPVVVTKFRDALLKGLEYAVDNPDESGKILNKYHPTQNPVTAAAELREMAAFVRPSEAGVPVGALDESRLAAVIAILEDAKVIQPGFKPSDIVTFGLAPGS
;
A
#
# COMPACT_ATOMS: atom_id res chain seq x y z
N MET A 1 1.89 55.80 -1.46
CA MET A 1 1.75 56.91 -0.50
C MET A 1 1.93 56.33 0.89
N ASN A 2 3.03 56.76 1.51
CA ASN A 2 3.44 56.74 2.91
C ASN A 2 3.70 55.37 3.64
N ILE A 3 4.99 55.09 3.67
CA ILE A 3 5.70 54.42 4.79
C ILE A 3 5.88 55.43 5.93
N PRO A 4 5.94 55.03 7.23
CA PRO A 4 7.18 55.38 7.91
C PRO A 4 7.87 54.26 8.68
N THR A 5 9.15 54.33 8.57
CA THR A 5 10.28 53.78 9.30
C THR A 5 10.41 54.32 10.74
N ILE A 6 11.39 53.75 11.50
CA ILE A 6 12.08 54.18 12.74
C ILE A 6 11.60 53.42 13.98
N LEU A 7 12.43 52.79 14.88
CA LEU A 7 13.72 53.26 15.42
C LEU A 7 14.48 52.12 16.13
N ARG A 8 15.79 52.14 16.05
CA ARG A 8 16.82 51.39 16.79
C ARG A 8 16.89 51.86 18.27
N SER A 9 17.23 50.96 19.19
CA SER A 9 18.06 51.33 20.35
C SER A 9 18.83 50.14 20.88
N SER A 10 20.12 50.29 20.94
CA SER A 10 21.16 49.48 21.57
C SER A 10 21.30 49.89 23.05
N LEU A 11 21.79 49.01 23.92
CA LEU A 11 22.79 49.26 25.02
C LEU A 11 22.91 47.99 25.88
N ALA A 12 24.03 47.32 25.86
CA ALA A 12 25.30 47.49 26.58
C ALA A 12 25.35 46.75 27.94
N ALA A 13 26.16 45.76 27.92
CA ALA A 13 27.09 45.13 28.87
C ALA A 13 27.08 45.50 30.38
N LEU A 14 27.17 44.46 31.23
CA LEU A 14 27.99 44.57 32.45
C LEU A 14 28.60 43.19 32.83
N CYS A 15 29.92 43.10 32.82
CA CYS A 15 30.73 42.03 33.38
C CYS A 15 30.79 42.19 34.92
N VAL A 16 30.73 41.11 35.67
CA VAL A 16 31.26 41.05 37.05
C VAL A 16 32.08 39.75 37.17
N LEU A 17 33.38 39.91 37.26
CA LEU A 17 34.36 38.92 37.71
C LEU A 17 34.35 38.90 39.25
N VAL A 18 34.24 37.73 39.86
CA VAL A 18 34.68 37.50 41.26
C VAL A 18 35.55 36.23 41.28
N THR A 19 36.80 36.46 41.54
CA THR A 19 37.81 35.44 41.86
C THR A 19 37.74 35.10 43.36
N GLY A 20 37.78 33.82 43.70
CA GLY A 20 37.91 33.35 45.07
C GLY A 20 38.50 31.94 45.10
N ALA A 21 39.80 31.83 45.25
CA ALA A 21 40.52 30.62 45.54
C ALA A 21 40.49 30.27 47.01
N CYS A 22 40.24 28.99 47.36
CA CYS A 22 40.86 28.35 48.54
C CYS A 22 40.87 26.83 48.35
N ALA A 23 42.01 26.25 48.50
CA ALA A 23 42.33 24.85 48.48
C ALA A 23 41.90 24.15 49.76
N SER A 24 41.42 22.92 49.66
CA SER A 24 41.55 21.91 50.71
C SER A 24 41.51 20.50 50.05
N THR A 25 42.58 19.78 50.25
CA THR A 25 42.79 18.37 49.97
C THR A 25 41.86 17.53 50.80
N ASP A 26 41.09 16.62 50.13
CA ASP A 26 40.73 15.38 50.79
C ASP A 26 40.53 14.25 49.76
N THR A 27 41.23 13.16 49.99
CA THR A 27 41.31 11.93 49.22
C THR A 27 40.05 11.10 49.51
N GLY A 28 39.16 10.99 48.51
CA GLY A 28 38.03 10.08 48.56
C GLY A 28 37.74 9.48 47.16
N THR A 29 38.21 8.25 46.96
CA THR A 29 37.91 7.43 45.79
C THR A 29 36.43 7.13 45.75
N SER A 30 35.67 7.80 44.88
CA SER A 30 34.31 7.42 44.51
C SER A 30 34.24 7.31 43.00
N ALA A 31 34.24 6.06 42.53
CA ALA A 31 33.92 5.70 41.15
C ALA A 31 32.44 6.07 40.86
N THR A 32 32.19 7.28 40.43
CA THR A 32 30.93 7.67 39.82
C THR A 32 30.91 7.20 38.39
N GLY A 33 30.35 6.00 38.16
CA GLY A 33 29.97 5.56 36.84
C GLY A 33 28.95 6.55 36.24
N SER A 34 29.42 7.43 35.37
CA SER A 34 28.54 8.22 34.51
C SER A 34 27.81 7.26 33.57
N GLY A 35 26.67 6.77 34.03
CA GLY A 35 25.67 6.16 33.15
C GLY A 35 25.21 7.24 32.18
N ALA A 36 25.84 7.34 31.04
CA ALA A 36 25.29 8.06 29.91
C ALA A 36 23.96 7.40 29.58
N SER A 37 22.88 7.94 30.12
CA SER A 37 21.51 7.65 29.64
C SER A 37 21.45 8.18 28.21
N SER A 38 21.84 7.35 27.24
CA SER A 38 21.63 7.65 25.83
C SER A 38 20.10 7.73 25.64
N ALA A 39 19.58 8.92 25.37
CA ALA A 39 18.21 9.07 24.90
C ALA A 39 17.97 8.07 23.75
N PRO A 40 16.80 7.42 23.71
CA PRO A 40 16.49 6.51 22.59
C PRO A 40 16.73 7.24 21.27
N PRO A 41 17.34 6.58 20.28
CA PRO A 41 17.54 7.21 18.97
C PRO A 41 16.19 7.70 18.42
N ALA A 42 16.19 8.90 17.85
CA ALA A 42 14.98 9.50 17.27
C ALA A 42 14.39 8.56 16.22
N ALA A 43 13.08 8.34 16.29
CA ALA A 43 12.38 7.48 15.35
C ALA A 43 12.55 7.97 13.91
N THR A 44 12.79 7.05 12.98
CA THR A 44 12.89 7.37 11.55
C THR A 44 11.50 7.67 11.01
N LYS A 45 11.32 8.86 10.44
CA LYS A 45 10.06 9.25 9.79
C LYS A 45 9.88 8.49 8.49
N ILE A 46 8.71 7.91 8.29
CA ILE A 46 8.34 7.13 7.10
C ILE A 46 6.99 7.63 6.60
N THR A 47 6.92 7.90 5.29
CA THR A 47 5.65 8.12 4.59
C THR A 47 5.26 6.82 3.87
N TYR A 48 4.09 6.29 4.20
CA TYR A 48 3.53 5.07 3.62
C TYR A 48 2.24 5.37 2.86
N LEU A 49 2.06 4.77 1.68
CA LEU A 49 0.85 4.89 0.86
C LEU A 49 0.03 3.60 0.91
N THR A 50 -1.27 3.72 1.14
CA THR A 50 -2.20 2.61 0.87
C THR A 50 -2.32 2.37 -0.65
N SER A 51 -2.92 1.26 -1.08
CA SER A 51 -2.97 0.92 -2.51
C SER A 51 -3.95 1.79 -3.31
N PHE A 52 -5.14 1.99 -2.77
CA PHE A 52 -6.29 2.50 -3.51
C PHE A 52 -7.30 3.12 -2.53
N ASN A 53 -7.13 4.40 -2.17
CA ASN A 53 -7.82 5.05 -1.07
C ASN A 53 -7.60 4.31 0.27
N VAL A 54 -8.49 4.49 1.24
CA VAL A 54 -8.50 3.77 2.52
C VAL A 54 -9.82 3.04 2.65
N PHE A 55 -9.75 1.71 2.73
CA PHE A 55 -10.89 0.81 2.92
C PHE A 55 -10.58 -0.22 4.01
N GLY A 56 -11.53 -1.08 4.33
CA GLY A 56 -11.36 -2.11 5.35
C GLY A 56 -10.10 -2.97 5.16
N ARG A 57 -9.80 -3.33 3.92
CA ARG A 57 -8.59 -4.10 3.56
C ARG A 57 -7.27 -3.42 3.89
N ASP A 58 -7.26 -2.09 4.12
CA ASP A 58 -6.06 -1.34 4.48
C ASP A 58 -5.87 -1.22 6.01
N SER A 59 -6.80 -1.77 6.80
CA SER A 59 -6.79 -1.70 8.28
C SER A 59 -5.48 -2.18 8.88
N TYR A 60 -4.77 -3.11 8.24
CA TYR A 60 -3.54 -3.69 8.76
C TYR A 60 -2.42 -2.66 8.99
N ALA A 61 -2.34 -1.61 8.18
CA ALA A 61 -1.37 -0.55 8.38
C ALA A 61 -1.72 0.30 9.62
N TYR A 62 -3.00 0.56 9.85
CA TYR A 62 -3.49 1.25 11.04
C TYR A 62 -3.39 0.38 12.30
N VAL A 63 -3.54 -0.93 12.16
CA VAL A 63 -3.25 -1.91 13.23
C VAL A 63 -1.77 -1.87 13.61
N ALA A 64 -0.86 -1.89 12.62
CA ALA A 64 0.57 -1.79 12.90
C ALA A 64 0.93 -0.46 13.61
N LEU A 65 0.25 0.64 13.26
CA LEU A 65 0.40 1.94 13.91
C LEU A 65 -0.15 1.91 15.33
N GLU A 66 -1.40 1.50 15.53
CA GLU A 66 -2.10 1.49 16.83
C GLU A 66 -1.47 0.55 17.84
N LYS A 67 -1.08 -0.66 17.38
CA LYS A 67 -0.39 -1.67 18.22
C LYS A 67 1.06 -1.33 18.50
N GLY A 68 1.58 -0.25 17.91
CA GLY A 68 2.95 0.20 18.12
C GLY A 68 4.02 -0.62 17.38
N TYR A 69 3.66 -1.49 16.43
CA TYR A 69 4.65 -2.32 15.73
C TYR A 69 5.67 -1.49 14.95
N PHE A 70 5.23 -0.39 14.33
CA PHE A 70 6.14 0.56 13.68
C PHE A 70 7.04 1.28 14.69
N ARG A 71 6.48 1.75 15.80
CA ARG A 71 7.24 2.44 16.86
C ARG A 71 8.32 1.52 17.45
N ASP A 72 7.95 0.26 17.73
CA ASP A 72 8.84 -0.73 18.31
C ASP A 72 9.96 -1.14 17.32
N ALA A 73 9.71 -1.01 16.02
CA ALA A 73 10.70 -1.13 14.95
C ALA A 73 11.56 0.14 14.74
N GLY A 74 11.26 1.24 15.46
CA GLY A 74 12.00 2.51 15.40
C GLY A 74 11.46 3.52 14.37
N PHE A 75 10.18 3.42 13.98
CA PHE A 75 9.57 4.26 12.96
C PHE A 75 8.45 5.16 13.51
N ASP A 76 8.41 6.39 12.98
CA ASP A 76 7.29 7.33 13.06
C ASP A 76 6.61 7.35 11.68
N VAL A 77 5.45 6.71 11.56
CA VAL A 77 4.81 6.43 10.26
C VAL A 77 3.63 7.34 10.02
N THR A 78 3.67 8.05 8.89
CA THR A 78 2.52 8.77 8.34
C THR A 78 1.88 7.95 7.23
N ILE A 79 0.63 7.53 7.41
CA ILE A 79 -0.14 6.79 6.42
C ILE A 79 -0.94 7.78 5.55
N ARG A 80 -0.81 7.67 4.22
CA ARG A 80 -1.52 8.49 3.24
C ARG A 80 -2.31 7.61 2.28
N PRO A 81 -3.50 8.04 1.80
CA PRO A 81 -4.24 7.31 0.78
C PRO A 81 -3.50 7.31 -0.55
N GLY A 82 -3.47 6.16 -1.23
CA GLY A 82 -3.02 6.02 -2.61
C GLY A 82 -4.14 6.24 -3.60
N SER A 83 -3.77 6.49 -4.87
CA SER A 83 -4.72 6.71 -5.99
C SER A 83 -4.64 5.60 -7.06
N GLY A 84 -3.96 4.51 -6.75
CA GLY A 84 -3.74 3.38 -7.65
C GLY A 84 -2.27 3.14 -7.95
N THR A 85 -1.98 2.00 -8.59
CA THR A 85 -0.62 1.47 -8.75
C THR A 85 0.33 2.44 -9.45
N ALA A 86 -0.05 2.96 -10.61
CA ALA A 86 0.86 3.81 -11.40
C ALA A 86 1.21 5.13 -10.70
N ASP A 87 0.25 5.74 -9.98
CA ASP A 87 0.50 6.98 -9.25
C ASP A 87 1.33 6.73 -7.99
N SER A 88 1.05 5.64 -7.26
CA SER A 88 1.85 5.25 -6.09
C SER A 88 3.30 4.97 -6.47
N LEU A 89 3.55 4.26 -7.59
CA LEU A 89 4.91 4.02 -8.10
C LEU A 89 5.66 5.33 -8.40
N LYS A 90 5.00 6.33 -9.00
CA LYS A 90 5.60 7.65 -9.27
C LYS A 90 5.92 8.41 -7.98
N LEU A 91 5.01 8.39 -7.00
CA LEU A 91 5.22 9.04 -5.70
C LEU A 91 6.39 8.40 -4.93
N ILE A 92 6.50 7.08 -4.97
CA ILE A 92 7.63 6.36 -4.37
C ILE A 92 8.92 6.70 -5.13
N ALA A 93 8.93 6.57 -6.46
CA ALA A 93 10.11 6.83 -7.29
C ALA A 93 10.66 8.25 -7.13
N SER A 94 9.78 9.25 -6.89
CA SER A 94 10.16 10.64 -6.66
C SER A 94 10.55 10.96 -5.21
N GLY A 95 10.48 9.98 -4.28
CA GLY A 95 10.77 10.17 -2.87
C GLY A 95 9.70 10.93 -2.09
N GLN A 96 8.51 11.10 -2.64
CA GLN A 96 7.35 11.69 -1.93
C GLN A 96 6.68 10.69 -0.98
N ALA A 97 7.02 9.40 -1.11
CA ALA A 97 6.72 8.34 -0.17
C ALA A 97 7.91 7.38 -0.08
N ASP A 98 8.16 6.82 1.11
CA ASP A 98 9.24 5.86 1.34
C ASP A 98 8.79 4.45 0.97
N PHE A 99 7.54 4.13 1.29
CA PHE A 99 6.89 2.85 0.99
C PHE A 99 5.47 3.07 0.48
N GLY A 100 4.98 2.09 -0.24
CA GLY A 100 3.58 2.07 -0.65
C GLY A 100 3.13 0.70 -1.09
N ILE A 101 1.83 0.54 -1.17
CA ILE A 101 1.20 -0.68 -1.66
C ILE A 101 0.84 -0.48 -3.13
N THR A 102 1.30 -1.42 -3.96
CA THR A 102 1.02 -1.43 -5.40
C THR A 102 0.62 -2.84 -5.83
N ASP A 103 -0.28 -2.97 -6.78
CA ASP A 103 -0.58 -4.27 -7.39
C ASP A 103 0.64 -4.76 -8.17
N LEU A 104 1.05 -6.02 -7.98
CA LEU A 104 2.26 -6.56 -8.59
C LEU A 104 2.18 -6.56 -10.11
N THR A 105 1.09 -7.07 -10.67
CA THR A 105 0.93 -7.18 -12.12
C THR A 105 0.83 -5.80 -12.79
N GLY A 106 0.05 -4.88 -12.18
CA GLY A 106 0.00 -3.48 -12.61
C GLY A 106 1.34 -2.77 -12.50
N SER A 107 2.17 -3.14 -11.51
CA SER A 107 3.53 -2.60 -11.37
C SER A 107 4.45 -3.08 -12.49
N ILE A 108 4.40 -4.37 -12.87
CA ILE A 108 5.15 -4.89 -14.03
C ILE A 108 4.81 -4.08 -15.29
N VAL A 109 3.51 -3.90 -15.58
CA VAL A 109 3.06 -3.14 -16.76
C VAL A 109 3.58 -1.70 -16.73
N THR A 110 3.51 -1.05 -15.56
CA THR A 110 3.98 0.34 -15.40
C THR A 110 5.49 0.44 -15.57
N LEU A 111 6.26 -0.47 -14.95
CA LEU A 111 7.73 -0.44 -14.99
C LEU A 111 8.29 -0.83 -16.35
N ALA A 112 7.65 -1.76 -17.05
CA ALA A 112 8.01 -2.09 -18.43
C ALA A 112 7.88 -0.88 -19.37
N ALA A 113 6.91 0.01 -19.10
CA ALA A 113 6.71 1.24 -19.89
C ALA A 113 7.59 2.43 -19.44
N GLN A 114 7.90 2.58 -18.14
CA GLN A 114 8.47 3.82 -17.59
C GLN A 114 9.82 3.66 -16.84
N LYS A 115 10.28 2.45 -16.54
CA LYS A 115 11.55 2.16 -15.85
C LYS A 115 11.76 3.00 -14.58
N LEU A 116 10.76 3.06 -13.69
CA LEU A 116 10.88 3.79 -12.43
C LEU A 116 11.82 3.05 -11.45
N PRO A 117 12.65 3.77 -10.65
CA PRO A 117 13.63 3.18 -9.73
C PRO A 117 12.97 2.68 -8.43
N VAL A 118 12.08 1.72 -8.53
CA VAL A 118 11.34 1.12 -7.41
C VAL A 118 11.48 -0.40 -7.41
N THR A 119 11.21 -1.03 -6.26
CA THR A 119 11.25 -2.49 -6.12
C THR A 119 10.26 -2.98 -5.08
N GLY A 120 9.66 -4.15 -5.34
CA GLY A 120 8.84 -4.88 -4.40
C GLY A 120 9.71 -5.66 -3.40
N VAL A 121 9.24 -5.76 -2.15
CA VAL A 121 9.98 -6.39 -1.05
C VAL A 121 9.15 -7.36 -0.22
N ALA A 122 7.84 -7.45 -0.44
CA ALA A 122 6.96 -8.46 0.16
C ALA A 122 5.63 -8.54 -0.58
N ALA A 123 5.00 -9.71 -0.65
CA ALA A 123 3.59 -9.83 -1.04
C ALA A 123 2.68 -9.46 0.14
N ILE A 124 1.66 -8.65 -0.11
CA ILE A 124 0.58 -8.43 0.85
C ILE A 124 -0.51 -9.48 0.64
N GLN A 125 -0.83 -9.78 -0.62
CA GLN A 125 -1.72 -10.89 -0.93
C GLN A 125 -1.04 -11.86 -1.90
N GLN A 126 -1.17 -13.15 -1.59
CA GLN A 126 -0.65 -14.24 -2.39
C GLN A 126 -1.44 -14.51 -3.67
N ARG A 127 -2.65 -13.99 -3.79
CA ARG A 127 -3.49 -14.07 -5.00
C ARG A 127 -4.03 -12.69 -5.34
N SER A 128 -4.24 -12.43 -6.62
CA SER A 128 -4.78 -11.16 -7.09
C SER A 128 -6.19 -10.92 -6.55
N LEU A 129 -6.39 -9.73 -6.03
CA LEU A 129 -7.70 -9.23 -5.62
C LEU A 129 -8.39 -8.45 -6.74
N THR A 130 -7.71 -8.21 -7.85
CA THR A 130 -8.20 -7.38 -8.96
C THR A 130 -9.46 -7.97 -9.56
N ALA A 131 -10.50 -7.17 -9.68
CA ALA A 131 -11.78 -7.59 -10.23
C ALA A 131 -12.51 -6.44 -10.94
N VAL A 132 -13.44 -6.79 -11.81
CA VAL A 132 -14.54 -5.90 -12.20
C VAL A 132 -15.75 -6.28 -11.33
N ILE A 133 -16.42 -5.27 -10.78
CA ILE A 133 -17.64 -5.47 -9.97
C ILE A 133 -18.80 -4.73 -10.62
N ALA A 134 -19.93 -5.44 -10.76
CA ALA A 134 -21.20 -4.94 -11.22
C ALA A 134 -22.28 -5.21 -10.16
N LEU A 135 -23.53 -4.79 -10.39
CA LEU A 135 -24.67 -5.16 -9.57
C LEU A 135 -25.47 -6.25 -10.27
N GLU A 136 -26.19 -7.08 -9.50
CA GLU A 136 -26.98 -8.20 -10.03
C GLU A 136 -28.04 -7.80 -11.05
N ASP A 137 -28.55 -6.57 -10.96
CA ASP A 137 -29.54 -5.98 -11.87
C ASP A 137 -28.95 -5.33 -13.13
N SER A 138 -27.62 -5.36 -13.30
CA SER A 138 -26.91 -4.76 -14.46
C SER A 138 -26.93 -5.60 -15.74
N GLY A 139 -27.33 -6.86 -15.64
CA GLY A 139 -27.24 -7.85 -16.72
C GLY A 139 -25.81 -8.34 -16.99
N ILE A 140 -24.85 -8.06 -16.08
CA ILE A 140 -23.47 -8.54 -16.12
C ILE A 140 -23.35 -9.70 -15.15
N THR A 141 -23.14 -10.93 -15.66
CA THR A 141 -23.03 -12.16 -14.86
C THR A 141 -21.74 -12.92 -15.12
N VAL A 142 -21.18 -12.76 -16.31
CA VAL A 142 -19.92 -13.38 -16.74
C VAL A 142 -19.02 -12.35 -17.42
N PRO A 143 -17.70 -12.61 -17.55
CA PRO A 143 -16.77 -11.64 -18.15
C PRO A 143 -17.16 -11.14 -19.54
N LYS A 144 -17.77 -11.99 -20.36
CA LYS A 144 -18.20 -11.64 -21.72
C LYS A 144 -19.26 -10.55 -21.77
N ASP A 145 -20.08 -10.42 -20.72
CA ASP A 145 -21.12 -9.39 -20.63
C ASP A 145 -20.57 -7.97 -20.47
N LEU A 146 -19.25 -7.83 -20.25
CA LEU A 146 -18.55 -6.54 -20.20
C LEU A 146 -18.44 -5.87 -21.57
N GLU A 147 -18.62 -6.61 -22.68
CA GLU A 147 -18.62 -6.00 -24.03
C GLU A 147 -19.79 -5.02 -24.17
N GLY A 148 -19.49 -3.82 -24.67
CA GLY A 148 -20.46 -2.72 -24.77
C GLY A 148 -20.67 -1.94 -23.48
N LYS A 149 -20.04 -2.30 -22.38
CA LYS A 149 -20.25 -1.69 -21.05
C LYS A 149 -19.25 -0.61 -20.71
N LYS A 150 -19.66 0.27 -19.77
CA LYS A 150 -18.82 1.34 -19.20
C LYS A 150 -18.31 0.91 -17.82
N ILE A 151 -17.01 0.84 -17.65
CA ILE A 151 -16.34 0.52 -16.38
C ILE A 151 -15.70 1.79 -15.85
N ALA A 152 -16.14 2.28 -14.67
CA ALA A 152 -15.44 3.38 -14.01
C ALA A 152 -14.23 2.85 -13.25
N ASP A 153 -13.08 3.50 -13.45
CA ASP A 153 -11.83 3.07 -12.83
C ASP A 153 -10.79 4.21 -12.88
N PRO A 154 -9.87 4.34 -11.89
CA PRO A 154 -8.77 5.30 -12.00
C PRO A 154 -7.85 4.99 -13.18
N ALA A 155 -7.34 6.01 -13.83
CA ALA A 155 -6.56 5.87 -15.07
C ALA A 155 -5.31 4.97 -14.91
N GLY A 156 -4.69 4.95 -13.73
CA GLY A 156 -3.49 4.17 -13.43
C GLY A 156 -3.75 2.97 -12.53
N SER A 157 -4.99 2.48 -12.46
CA SER A 157 -5.33 1.32 -11.62
C SER A 157 -4.81 0.01 -12.19
N ALA A 158 -4.61 -0.98 -11.30
CA ALA A 158 -4.26 -2.34 -11.70
C ALA A 158 -5.34 -2.97 -12.60
N VAL A 159 -6.63 -2.70 -12.30
CA VAL A 159 -7.75 -3.24 -13.10
C VAL A 159 -7.59 -2.87 -14.57
N LYS A 160 -7.43 -1.59 -14.86
CA LYS A 160 -7.27 -1.08 -16.22
C LYS A 160 -5.96 -1.52 -16.87
N LEU A 161 -4.85 -1.48 -16.13
CA LEU A 161 -3.53 -1.83 -16.65
C LEU A 161 -3.44 -3.30 -17.08
N VAL A 162 -4.08 -4.20 -16.33
CA VAL A 162 -4.04 -5.65 -16.55
C VAL A 162 -5.23 -6.16 -17.36
N PHE A 163 -6.24 -5.32 -17.61
CA PHE A 163 -7.45 -5.70 -18.34
C PHE A 163 -7.19 -6.39 -19.69
N PRO A 164 -6.22 -5.99 -20.53
CA PRO A 164 -5.97 -6.68 -21.79
C PRO A 164 -5.58 -8.16 -21.61
N ALA A 165 -4.77 -8.50 -20.60
CA ALA A 165 -4.41 -9.88 -20.30
C ALA A 165 -5.62 -10.67 -19.78
N TYR A 166 -6.41 -10.08 -18.87
CA TYR A 166 -7.66 -10.67 -18.42
C TYR A 166 -8.64 -10.88 -19.56
N ALA A 167 -8.85 -9.89 -20.43
CA ALA A 167 -9.74 -9.95 -21.56
C ALA A 167 -9.35 -11.09 -22.52
N LYS A 168 -8.05 -11.25 -22.83
CA LYS A 168 -7.54 -12.36 -23.63
C LYS A 168 -7.86 -13.71 -22.99
N ALA A 169 -7.59 -13.87 -21.70
CA ALA A 169 -7.83 -15.11 -20.96
C ALA A 169 -9.33 -15.45 -20.82
N ALA A 170 -10.19 -14.42 -20.68
CA ALA A 170 -11.63 -14.57 -20.51
C ALA A 170 -12.44 -14.50 -21.83
N GLY A 171 -11.79 -14.36 -22.98
CA GLY A 171 -12.45 -14.30 -24.29
C GLY A 171 -13.24 -13.02 -24.54
N ILE A 172 -12.89 -11.91 -23.92
CA ILE A 172 -13.49 -10.58 -24.12
C ILE A 172 -12.76 -9.86 -25.25
N ASP A 173 -13.50 -9.14 -26.10
CA ASP A 173 -12.92 -8.15 -27.01
C ASP A 173 -12.70 -6.84 -26.26
N PRO A 174 -11.44 -6.48 -25.88
CA PRO A 174 -11.18 -5.30 -25.08
C PRO A 174 -11.56 -3.99 -25.78
N ALA A 175 -11.63 -3.97 -27.11
CA ALA A 175 -12.02 -2.78 -27.88
C ALA A 175 -13.50 -2.43 -27.69
N LYS A 176 -14.31 -3.36 -27.22
CA LYS A 176 -15.74 -3.14 -26.94
C LYS A 176 -16.01 -2.67 -25.52
N VAL A 177 -15.01 -2.58 -24.65
CA VAL A 177 -15.15 -2.15 -23.27
C VAL A 177 -14.68 -0.72 -23.10
N THR A 178 -15.51 0.13 -22.50
CA THR A 178 -15.19 1.55 -22.30
C THR A 178 -14.78 1.80 -20.84
N PHE A 179 -13.53 2.21 -20.61
CA PHE A 179 -13.08 2.68 -19.30
C PHE A 179 -13.33 4.19 -19.14
N VAL A 180 -14.04 4.56 -18.06
CA VAL A 180 -14.34 5.95 -17.68
C VAL A 180 -13.49 6.30 -16.47
N PRO A 181 -12.59 7.31 -16.56
CA PRO A 181 -11.77 7.72 -15.42
C PRO A 181 -12.62 8.25 -14.26
N ALA A 182 -12.41 7.73 -13.05
CA ALA A 182 -13.06 8.19 -11.83
C ALA A 182 -12.16 7.95 -10.61
N PRO A 183 -12.19 8.85 -9.60
CA PRO A 183 -11.40 8.68 -8.40
C PRO A 183 -11.95 7.53 -7.53
N PRO A 184 -11.09 6.77 -6.82
CA PRO A 184 -11.47 5.60 -6.02
C PRO A 184 -12.64 5.81 -5.06
N PRO A 185 -12.72 6.93 -4.29
CA PRO A 185 -13.81 7.14 -3.34
C PRO A 185 -15.20 7.24 -3.97
N SER A 186 -15.28 7.61 -5.26
CA SER A 186 -16.56 7.81 -5.95
C SER A 186 -17.12 6.53 -6.60
N LEU A 187 -16.30 5.49 -6.76
CA LEU A 187 -16.67 4.31 -7.53
C LEU A 187 -17.92 3.59 -6.98
N PRO A 188 -18.04 3.30 -5.66
CA PRO A 188 -19.22 2.64 -5.12
C PRO A 188 -20.50 3.41 -5.41
N GLN A 189 -20.47 4.74 -5.30
CA GLN A 189 -21.63 5.59 -5.53
C GLN A 189 -21.98 5.72 -7.03
N LEU A 190 -20.98 5.75 -7.91
CA LEU A 190 -21.20 5.76 -9.36
C LEU A 190 -21.91 4.49 -9.81
N LEU A 191 -21.48 3.33 -9.29
CA LEU A 191 -22.12 2.04 -9.57
C LEU A 191 -23.53 1.99 -8.98
N ALA A 192 -23.70 2.34 -7.70
CA ALA A 192 -24.98 2.31 -7.01
C ALA A 192 -26.04 3.19 -7.66
N SER A 193 -25.64 4.32 -8.26
CA SER A 193 -26.54 5.25 -8.97
C SER A 193 -26.78 4.89 -10.45
N GLY A 194 -26.18 3.81 -10.97
CA GLY A 194 -26.33 3.39 -12.37
C GLY A 194 -25.69 4.34 -13.40
N LYS A 195 -24.77 5.22 -12.99
CA LYS A 195 -24.01 6.10 -13.90
C LYS A 195 -22.98 5.35 -14.73
N VAL A 196 -22.57 4.18 -14.28
CA VAL A 196 -21.70 3.23 -14.96
C VAL A 196 -22.25 1.82 -14.76
N ASP A 197 -21.92 0.91 -15.69
CA ASP A 197 -22.41 -0.47 -15.66
C ASP A 197 -21.62 -1.35 -14.68
N ALA A 198 -20.34 -1.02 -14.50
CA ALA A 198 -19.42 -1.71 -13.62
C ALA A 198 -18.31 -0.78 -13.12
N ILE A 199 -17.54 -1.23 -12.14
CA ILE A 199 -16.36 -0.53 -11.62
C ILE A 199 -15.16 -1.47 -11.53
N GLY A 200 -13.97 -0.91 -11.72
CA GLY A 200 -12.72 -1.54 -11.31
C GLY A 200 -12.61 -1.52 -9.78
N GLN A 201 -12.36 -2.70 -9.17
CA GLN A 201 -12.25 -2.83 -7.72
C GLN A 201 -11.46 -4.10 -7.36
N PHE A 202 -11.24 -4.32 -6.11
CA PHE A 202 -10.77 -5.58 -5.55
C PHE A 202 -11.95 -6.43 -5.09
N VAL A 203 -11.83 -7.77 -5.19
CA VAL A 203 -12.88 -8.72 -4.76
C VAL A 203 -13.39 -8.43 -3.35
N VAL A 204 -12.49 -8.08 -2.44
CA VAL A 204 -12.78 -7.75 -1.04
C VAL A 204 -13.55 -6.44 -0.85
N GLY A 205 -13.74 -5.65 -1.89
CA GLY A 205 -14.55 -4.43 -1.87
C GLY A 205 -16.06 -4.69 -1.95
N ARG A 206 -16.49 -5.94 -2.14
CA ARG A 206 -17.91 -6.32 -2.24
C ARG A 206 -18.78 -5.79 -1.10
N PRO A 207 -18.41 -5.93 0.20
CA PRO A 207 -19.23 -5.42 1.30
C PRO A 207 -19.46 -3.90 1.23
N THR A 208 -18.44 -3.13 0.90
CA THR A 208 -18.55 -1.67 0.73
C THR A 208 -19.48 -1.30 -0.42
N ILE A 209 -19.43 -2.05 -1.53
CA ILE A 209 -20.31 -1.80 -2.70
C ILE A 209 -21.75 -2.15 -2.38
N GLU A 210 -22.02 -3.30 -1.78
CA GLU A 210 -23.36 -3.71 -1.37
C GLU A 210 -23.95 -2.73 -0.34
N GLN A 211 -23.14 -2.19 0.57
CA GLN A 211 -23.56 -1.13 1.48
C GLN A 211 -23.95 0.15 0.74
N ALA A 212 -23.11 0.63 -0.19
CA ALA A 212 -23.39 1.82 -0.98
C ALA A 212 -24.62 1.63 -1.90
N ALA A 213 -24.83 0.41 -2.38
CA ALA A 213 -25.98 0.01 -3.21
C ALA A 213 -27.24 -0.33 -2.39
N GLN A 214 -27.27 -0.02 -1.08
CA GLN A 214 -28.41 -0.24 -0.18
C GLN A 214 -28.85 -1.72 -0.11
N GLY A 215 -27.89 -2.64 -0.14
CA GLY A 215 -28.11 -4.09 -0.03
C GLY A 215 -28.33 -4.82 -1.35
N ARG A 216 -28.33 -4.12 -2.51
CA ARG A 216 -28.27 -4.81 -3.82
C ARG A 216 -26.98 -5.62 -3.91
N LYS A 217 -27.10 -6.85 -4.44
CA LYS A 217 -25.96 -7.78 -4.49
C LYS A 217 -24.99 -7.41 -5.58
N ALA A 218 -23.70 -7.58 -5.26
CA ALA A 218 -22.62 -7.36 -6.20
C ALA A 218 -22.28 -8.66 -6.93
N VAL A 219 -22.10 -8.55 -8.24
CA VAL A 219 -21.47 -9.56 -9.09
C VAL A 219 -19.99 -9.23 -9.19
N VAL A 220 -19.15 -10.14 -8.74
CA VAL A 220 -17.69 -9.99 -8.76
C VAL A 220 -17.10 -10.84 -9.87
N LEU A 221 -16.29 -10.26 -10.73
CA LEU A 221 -15.59 -10.92 -11.82
C LEU A 221 -14.08 -10.86 -11.55
N PRO A 222 -13.52 -11.82 -10.78
CA PRO A 222 -12.10 -11.80 -10.40
C PRO A 222 -11.19 -12.10 -11.58
N TYR A 223 -10.09 -11.37 -11.71
CA TYR A 223 -9.08 -11.68 -12.72
C TYR A 223 -8.36 -13.00 -12.44
N SER A 224 -8.19 -13.33 -11.15
CA SER A 224 -7.57 -14.59 -10.71
C SER A 224 -8.33 -15.86 -11.09
N ASP A 225 -9.60 -15.77 -11.48
CA ASP A 225 -10.33 -16.93 -11.99
C ASP A 225 -9.86 -17.36 -13.40
N HIS A 226 -9.28 -16.43 -14.14
CA HIS A 226 -8.77 -16.64 -15.50
C HIS A 226 -7.23 -16.59 -15.58
N VAL A 227 -6.55 -15.91 -14.63
CA VAL A 227 -5.08 -15.82 -14.56
C VAL A 227 -4.66 -16.10 -13.11
N LYS A 228 -4.47 -17.39 -12.79
CA LYS A 228 -4.25 -17.88 -11.41
C LYS A 228 -2.88 -17.51 -10.84
N GLU A 229 -1.90 -17.25 -11.70
CA GLU A 229 -0.51 -16.92 -11.33
C GLU A 229 -0.39 -15.53 -10.71
N MET A 230 -1.36 -14.64 -10.95
CA MET A 230 -1.30 -13.26 -10.47
C MET A 230 -1.25 -13.19 -8.94
N TYR A 231 -0.23 -12.49 -8.42
CA TYR A 231 -0.22 -11.97 -7.06
C TYR A 231 -1.21 -10.81 -6.90
N GLY A 232 -1.55 -10.49 -5.67
CA GLY A 232 -2.22 -9.23 -5.34
C GLY A 232 -1.24 -8.07 -5.17
N ASN A 233 -1.48 -7.27 -4.14
CA ASN A 233 -0.60 -6.15 -3.81
C ASN A 233 0.73 -6.62 -3.20
N ILE A 234 1.74 -5.80 -3.43
CA ILE A 234 3.07 -5.92 -2.83
C ILE A 234 3.43 -4.64 -2.07
N LEU A 235 4.30 -4.77 -1.08
CA LEU A 235 5.00 -3.65 -0.48
C LEU A 235 6.13 -3.21 -1.40
N THR A 236 6.09 -1.97 -1.83
CA THR A 236 7.05 -1.36 -2.76
C THR A 236 7.80 -0.23 -2.08
N THR A 237 9.07 -0.09 -2.40
CA THR A 237 9.96 1.00 -1.97
C THR A 237 10.86 1.44 -3.12
N THR A 238 11.73 2.45 -2.89
CA THR A 238 12.72 2.84 -3.91
C THR A 238 13.84 1.80 -4.00
N ALA A 239 14.35 1.55 -5.21
CA ALA A 239 15.52 0.71 -5.40
C ALA A 239 16.73 1.23 -4.60
N LYS A 240 16.86 2.56 -4.45
CA LYS A 240 17.88 3.20 -3.63
C LYS A 240 17.76 2.84 -2.15
N LEU A 241 16.56 2.96 -1.55
CA LEU A 241 16.36 2.62 -0.15
C LEU A 241 16.62 1.13 0.12
N ALA A 242 16.18 0.26 -0.81
CA ALA A 242 16.42 -1.18 -0.75
C ALA A 242 17.93 -1.52 -0.78
N ALA A 243 18.71 -0.84 -1.61
CA ALA A 243 20.15 -1.08 -1.74
C ALA A 243 20.97 -0.47 -0.59
N GLU A 244 20.69 0.79 -0.20
CA GLU A 244 21.49 1.52 0.77
C GLU A 244 21.12 1.22 2.23
N LYS A 245 19.85 0.88 2.50
CA LYS A 245 19.32 0.66 3.87
C LYS A 245 18.45 -0.60 3.98
N PRO A 246 18.96 -1.79 3.62
CA PRO A 246 18.17 -3.03 3.62
C PRO A 246 17.58 -3.36 4.99
N VAL A 247 18.28 -3.04 6.09
CA VAL A 247 17.77 -3.25 7.46
C VAL A 247 16.56 -2.37 7.77
N VAL A 248 16.51 -1.13 7.26
CA VAL A 248 15.33 -0.26 7.40
C VAL A 248 14.15 -0.88 6.66
N VAL A 249 14.37 -1.37 5.44
CA VAL A 249 13.33 -1.99 4.61
C VAL A 249 12.77 -3.25 5.27
N THR A 250 13.63 -4.17 5.75
CA THR A 250 13.19 -5.41 6.39
C THR A 250 12.44 -5.14 7.70
N LYS A 251 12.93 -4.23 8.55
CA LYS A 251 12.24 -3.86 9.80
C LYS A 251 10.86 -3.25 9.53
N PHE A 252 10.75 -2.35 8.55
CA PHE A 252 9.45 -1.76 8.18
C PHE A 252 8.49 -2.82 7.63
N ARG A 253 8.98 -3.65 6.70
CA ARG A 253 8.25 -4.79 6.12
C ARG A 253 7.69 -5.70 7.23
N ASP A 254 8.53 -6.11 8.17
CA ASP A 254 8.16 -7.06 9.22
C ASP A 254 7.11 -6.45 10.17
N ALA A 255 7.25 -5.16 10.53
CA ALA A 255 6.25 -4.46 11.32
C ALA A 255 4.90 -4.36 10.60
N LEU A 256 4.90 -4.09 9.29
CA LEU A 256 3.69 -4.02 8.47
C LEU A 256 3.03 -5.40 8.34
N LEU A 257 3.82 -6.47 8.05
CA LEU A 257 3.32 -7.83 7.92
C LEU A 257 2.75 -8.37 9.25
N LYS A 258 3.36 -8.03 10.38
CA LYS A 258 2.79 -8.32 11.70
C LYS A 258 1.42 -7.65 11.88
N GLY A 259 1.25 -6.43 11.40
CA GLY A 259 -0.05 -5.76 11.35
C GLY A 259 -1.04 -6.47 10.45
N LEU A 260 -0.58 -6.98 9.31
CA LEU A 260 -1.40 -7.72 8.35
C LEU A 260 -1.92 -9.04 8.94
N GLU A 261 -1.04 -9.84 9.54
CA GLU A 261 -1.42 -11.10 10.20
C GLU A 261 -2.42 -10.85 11.33
N TYR A 262 -2.13 -9.84 12.19
CA TYR A 262 -3.06 -9.47 13.24
C TYR A 262 -4.43 -9.05 12.69
N ALA A 263 -4.46 -8.25 11.61
CA ALA A 263 -5.70 -7.72 11.06
C ALA A 263 -6.61 -8.81 10.50
N VAL A 264 -6.07 -9.79 9.80
CA VAL A 264 -6.87 -10.90 9.24
C VAL A 264 -7.31 -11.90 10.31
N ASP A 265 -6.58 -12.01 11.43
CA ASP A 265 -6.96 -12.86 12.57
C ASP A 265 -7.96 -12.17 13.51
N ASN A 266 -7.98 -10.83 13.54
CA ASN A 266 -8.80 -10.02 14.43
C ASN A 266 -9.59 -8.95 13.65
N PRO A 267 -10.44 -9.35 12.69
CA PRO A 267 -11.07 -8.42 11.76
C PRO A 267 -12.00 -7.40 12.44
N ASP A 268 -12.73 -7.79 13.50
CA ASP A 268 -13.65 -6.89 14.20
C ASP A 268 -12.92 -5.78 14.96
N GLU A 269 -11.82 -6.10 15.65
CA GLU A 269 -10.99 -5.10 16.30
C GLU A 269 -10.31 -4.21 15.26
N SER A 270 -9.81 -4.78 14.19
CA SER A 270 -9.13 -4.06 13.13
C SER A 270 -10.04 -3.07 12.39
N GLY A 271 -11.31 -3.44 12.18
CA GLY A 271 -12.32 -2.53 11.66
C GLY A 271 -12.60 -1.34 12.59
N LYS A 272 -12.62 -1.57 13.92
CA LYS A 272 -12.75 -0.51 14.92
C LYS A 272 -11.51 0.40 14.96
N ILE A 273 -10.32 -0.18 14.85
CA ILE A 273 -9.08 0.59 14.74
C ILE A 273 -9.14 1.49 13.51
N LEU A 274 -9.49 0.96 12.34
CA LEU A 274 -9.62 1.78 11.14
C LEU A 274 -10.60 2.94 11.33
N ASN A 275 -11.79 2.67 11.90
CA ASN A 275 -12.80 3.70 12.16
C ASN A 275 -12.29 4.81 13.11
N LYS A 276 -11.40 4.49 14.07
CA LYS A 276 -10.75 5.50 14.94
C LYS A 276 -9.96 6.53 14.12
N TYR A 277 -9.23 6.10 13.09
CA TYR A 277 -8.42 6.97 12.23
C TYR A 277 -9.24 7.57 11.08
N HIS A 278 -10.27 6.85 10.63
CA HIS A 278 -11.15 7.23 9.52
C HIS A 278 -12.62 7.06 9.94
N PRO A 279 -13.22 8.03 10.64
CA PRO A 279 -14.59 7.92 11.20
C PRO A 279 -15.68 7.67 10.15
N THR A 280 -15.42 7.96 8.88
CA THR A 280 -16.33 7.69 7.77
C THR A 280 -16.35 6.22 7.34
N GLN A 281 -15.37 5.41 7.76
CA GLN A 281 -15.31 3.98 7.47
C GLN A 281 -16.18 3.21 8.48
N ASN A 282 -17.13 2.43 7.96
CA ASN A 282 -17.98 1.58 8.81
C ASN A 282 -17.16 0.40 9.35
N PRO A 283 -17.02 0.23 10.67
CA PRO A 283 -16.18 -0.82 11.24
C PRO A 283 -16.66 -2.25 10.91
N VAL A 284 -17.98 -2.47 10.75
CA VAL A 284 -18.54 -3.78 10.40
C VAL A 284 -18.21 -4.13 8.95
N THR A 285 -18.35 -3.16 8.04
CA THR A 285 -17.98 -3.32 6.63
C THR A 285 -16.48 -3.54 6.48
N ALA A 286 -15.66 -2.78 7.21
CA ALA A 286 -14.21 -2.95 7.22
C ALA A 286 -13.79 -4.35 7.71
N ALA A 287 -14.44 -4.86 8.77
CA ALA A 287 -14.22 -6.21 9.26
C ALA A 287 -14.63 -7.29 8.23
N ALA A 288 -15.72 -7.07 7.49
CA ALA A 288 -16.15 -7.98 6.43
C ALA A 288 -15.15 -8.04 5.28
N GLU A 289 -14.59 -6.91 4.84
CA GLU A 289 -13.52 -6.87 3.83
C GLU A 289 -12.26 -7.63 4.29
N LEU A 290 -11.88 -7.49 5.58
CA LEU A 290 -10.74 -8.23 6.14
C LEU A 290 -10.97 -9.73 6.17
N ARG A 291 -12.18 -10.19 6.50
CA ARG A 291 -12.53 -11.63 6.48
C ARG A 291 -12.41 -12.19 5.06
N GLU A 292 -12.89 -11.47 4.06
CA GLU A 292 -12.71 -11.86 2.66
C GLU A 292 -11.23 -11.87 2.24
N MET A 293 -10.44 -10.89 2.72
CA MET A 293 -9.01 -10.78 2.40
C MET A 293 -8.17 -11.93 3.00
N ALA A 294 -8.57 -12.48 4.14
CA ALA A 294 -7.79 -13.50 4.87
C ALA A 294 -7.40 -14.70 3.98
N ALA A 295 -8.30 -15.13 3.08
CA ALA A 295 -8.03 -16.22 2.15
C ALA A 295 -6.98 -15.90 1.06
N PHE A 296 -6.64 -14.64 0.89
CA PHE A 296 -5.67 -14.17 -0.12
C PHE A 296 -4.30 -13.84 0.48
N VAL A 297 -4.21 -13.65 1.80
CA VAL A 297 -2.99 -13.22 2.50
C VAL A 297 -2.02 -14.37 2.72
N ARG A 298 -2.54 -15.52 3.16
CA ARG A 298 -1.69 -16.66 3.51
C ARG A 298 -1.30 -17.47 2.28
N PRO A 299 -0.01 -17.87 2.17
CA PRO A 299 0.40 -18.87 1.19
C PRO A 299 -0.37 -20.18 1.38
N SER A 300 -0.67 -20.85 0.28
CA SER A 300 -1.30 -22.18 0.29
C SER A 300 -0.32 -23.31 0.67
N GLU A 301 0.97 -23.05 0.50
CA GLU A 301 2.03 -24.01 0.81
C GLU A 301 2.45 -23.91 2.28
N ALA A 302 2.52 -25.06 2.94
CA ALA A 302 2.94 -25.13 4.35
C ALA A 302 4.40 -24.69 4.50
N GLY A 303 4.69 -23.86 5.51
CA GLY A 303 6.04 -23.39 5.81
C GLY A 303 6.48 -22.15 5.01
N VAL A 304 5.72 -21.73 4.01
CA VAL A 304 5.98 -20.46 3.32
C VAL A 304 5.47 -19.29 4.18
N PRO A 305 6.31 -18.30 4.52
CA PRO A 305 5.89 -17.19 5.36
C PRO A 305 4.97 -16.21 4.61
N VAL A 306 4.12 -15.50 5.37
CA VAL A 306 3.38 -14.34 4.84
C VAL A 306 4.39 -13.34 4.30
N GLY A 307 4.11 -12.80 3.13
CA GLY A 307 5.00 -11.84 2.46
C GLY A 307 5.96 -12.45 1.44
N ALA A 308 6.09 -13.78 1.37
CA ALA A 308 6.98 -14.44 0.41
C ALA A 308 6.61 -14.12 -1.05
N LEU A 309 7.64 -14.08 -1.90
CA LEU A 309 7.54 -13.88 -3.34
C LEU A 309 8.34 -14.99 -4.04
N ASP A 310 7.72 -15.68 -4.98
CA ASP A 310 8.33 -16.74 -5.77
C ASP A 310 8.75 -16.22 -7.15
N GLU A 311 10.01 -16.41 -7.51
CA GLU A 311 10.59 -15.90 -8.76
C GLU A 311 10.02 -16.62 -9.99
N SER A 312 9.78 -17.92 -9.90
CA SER A 312 9.28 -18.72 -11.01
C SER A 312 7.83 -18.37 -11.35
N ARG A 313 7.02 -18.18 -10.34
CA ARG A 313 5.64 -17.71 -10.47
C ARG A 313 5.58 -16.28 -11.05
N LEU A 314 6.50 -15.41 -10.62
CA LEU A 314 6.59 -14.06 -11.18
C LEU A 314 7.01 -14.08 -12.64
N ALA A 315 7.94 -14.97 -13.03
CA ALA A 315 8.30 -15.18 -14.43
C ALA A 315 7.10 -15.65 -15.26
N ALA A 316 6.26 -16.52 -14.72
CA ALA A 316 5.03 -16.96 -15.40
C ALA A 316 4.04 -15.79 -15.62
N VAL A 317 3.85 -14.90 -14.64
CA VAL A 317 3.04 -13.67 -14.80
C VAL A 317 3.59 -12.79 -15.92
N ILE A 318 4.91 -12.59 -15.97
CA ILE A 318 5.57 -11.80 -17.02
C ILE A 318 5.30 -12.42 -18.40
N ALA A 319 5.47 -13.73 -18.52
CA ALA A 319 5.21 -14.44 -19.80
C ALA A 319 3.75 -14.29 -20.27
N ILE A 320 2.78 -14.32 -19.34
CA ILE A 320 1.36 -14.09 -19.66
C ILE A 320 1.14 -12.66 -20.19
N LEU A 321 1.81 -11.66 -19.60
CA LEU A 321 1.69 -10.27 -20.04
C LEU A 321 2.36 -10.04 -21.40
N GLU A 322 3.48 -10.69 -21.67
CA GLU A 322 4.16 -10.66 -22.98
C GLU A 322 3.30 -11.33 -24.06
N ASP A 323 2.75 -12.52 -23.77
CA ASP A 323 1.86 -13.24 -24.69
C ASP A 323 0.57 -12.46 -24.99
N ALA A 324 0.03 -11.75 -24.00
CA ALA A 324 -1.10 -10.83 -24.18
C ALA A 324 -0.71 -9.50 -24.85
N LYS A 325 0.57 -9.30 -25.18
CA LYS A 325 1.13 -8.06 -25.77
C LYS A 325 0.88 -6.81 -24.89
N VAL A 326 0.76 -7.01 -23.58
CA VAL A 326 0.60 -5.93 -22.62
C VAL A 326 1.95 -5.25 -22.34
N ILE A 327 3.02 -6.04 -22.36
CA ILE A 327 4.40 -5.57 -22.27
C ILE A 327 5.24 -6.15 -23.42
N GLN A 328 6.37 -5.49 -23.71
CA GLN A 328 7.34 -6.02 -24.65
C GLN A 328 8.19 -7.13 -23.99
N PRO A 329 8.69 -8.11 -24.73
CA PRO A 329 9.58 -9.15 -24.21
C PRO A 329 10.85 -8.59 -23.58
N GLY A 330 11.36 -9.29 -22.55
CA GLY A 330 12.64 -9.03 -21.94
C GLY A 330 12.58 -8.45 -20.53
N PHE A 331 11.39 -8.22 -19.95
CA PHE A 331 11.23 -7.87 -18.56
C PHE A 331 11.51 -9.09 -17.68
N LYS A 332 12.21 -8.88 -16.53
CA LYS A 332 12.62 -9.98 -15.65
C LYS A 332 12.03 -9.81 -14.25
N PRO A 333 11.85 -10.90 -13.49
CA PRO A 333 11.42 -10.82 -12.08
C PRO A 333 12.27 -9.86 -11.23
N SER A 334 13.58 -9.82 -11.45
CA SER A 334 14.51 -8.91 -10.76
C SER A 334 14.33 -7.43 -11.11
N ASP A 335 13.61 -7.11 -12.19
CA ASP A 335 13.31 -5.70 -12.55
C ASP A 335 12.20 -5.11 -11.67
N ILE A 336 11.46 -5.96 -10.95
CA ILE A 336 10.34 -5.52 -10.09
C ILE A 336 10.53 -5.92 -8.63
N VAL A 337 11.25 -7.02 -8.30
CA VAL A 337 11.38 -7.54 -6.94
C VAL A 337 12.85 -7.68 -6.55
N THR A 338 13.19 -7.21 -5.34
CA THR A 338 14.45 -7.55 -4.68
C THR A 338 14.20 -8.76 -3.76
N PHE A 339 14.36 -9.98 -4.31
CA PHE A 339 14.02 -11.23 -3.63
C PHE A 339 14.73 -11.37 -2.27
N GLY A 340 16.02 -11.02 -2.17
CA GLY A 340 16.76 -11.05 -0.90
C GLY A 340 16.21 -10.15 0.23
N LEU A 341 15.18 -9.34 -0.04
CA LEU A 341 14.44 -8.57 0.96
C LEU A 341 13.04 -9.12 1.23
N ALA A 342 12.58 -10.15 0.50
CA ALA A 342 11.30 -10.81 0.76
C ALA A 342 11.41 -11.79 1.93
N PRO A 343 10.32 -12.04 2.69
CA PRO A 343 10.33 -13.09 3.71
C PRO A 343 10.61 -14.47 3.12
N GLY A 344 11.44 -15.28 3.79
CA GLY A 344 11.77 -16.64 3.37
C GLY A 344 12.84 -16.75 2.28
N SER A 345 13.48 -15.65 1.93
CA SER A 345 14.60 -15.61 0.98
C SER A 345 15.95 -15.92 1.66
#